data_30ea360d3821fc4c112146c618a4eb6d
#
_entry.id   30ea360d3821fc4c112146c618a4eb6d
#
_cell.length_a   1.000
_cell.length_b   1.000
_cell.length_c   1.000
_cell.angle_alpha   90.00
_cell.angle_beta   90.00
_cell.angle_gamma   90.00
#
_symmetry.space_group_name_H-M   'P 1'
#
loop_
_entity.id
_entity.type
_entity.pdbx_description
1 polymer ?
#
loop_
_entity_poly.entity_id
_entity_poly.type
_entity_poly.pdbx_seq_one_letter_code
_entity_poly.pdbx_strand_id
1 'polypeptide(L)'
;MLIFVILTCKESVDKSFILLELCELNHINKPSELTEVIDVNSIGKEKVELLFFLLNNDEILKHYSIIDSFKERLSERKKLLQYNISLNSQKKEIYQEQLKKIDDALLVYNLSRNMDENKIYANEDAIINYKLAEIDGLFNRYKLLVDTVVSQRKNIYVVNFSGSSFFDNSKGYDEKTNTKISINSNGLYEVFNNLYCEIKEQFLNSDYGLVAYLSTRVRHGELESMLRPEMGQRNLILQIKDEEYQNDVYWTDIYNLNHTEHQIVNNALKEFSKSFDSAVTYLIKQKLQIYDKKEKPNGLFVYDATTEECAFKAMEFGLSLKLNNGDKYFFCQQTFKWLWEKTEKSLENIRNYIDNDFMNTIRSSIDIFESTIKDNMPDGYARTEMLSQIRSATEAINLKIRKVSRWFNVSQPKLEDVDFKAISHQVYNTIKLSNTNCETDDQLSIKGESFMIKSNYVMHYADIMRNIFYNMFKHSVDATDGKRHFTLNIEITPDEVRCEFVNDTSEDPNKLNMIFEEKLRNTSSAIGEGGSGIAKINKILKQDLACKENSITMNAVEGICMTNVIIKLCNFKAK
;
A
#
# COMPACT_ATOMS: atom_id res chain seq x y z
N MET A 1 32.53 35.20 4.07
CA MET A 1 31.92 35.85 2.88
C MET A 1 30.68 35.10 2.42
N LEU A 2 30.72 33.81 2.10
CA LEU A 2 29.56 33.02 1.59
C LEU A 2 28.34 33.04 2.52
N ILE A 3 28.52 32.93 3.82
CA ILE A 3 27.43 33.04 4.80
C ILE A 3 26.67 34.36 4.64
N PHE A 4 27.39 35.47 4.47
CA PHE A 4 26.73 36.76 4.26
C PHE A 4 25.95 36.79 2.95
N VAL A 5 26.47 36.18 1.88
CA VAL A 5 25.77 36.10 0.59
C VAL A 5 24.50 35.24 0.70
N ILE A 6 24.54 34.10 1.40
CA ILE A 6 23.34 33.29 1.66
C ILE A 6 22.26 34.10 2.42
N LEU A 7 22.68 34.91 3.41
CA LEU A 7 21.77 35.73 4.19
C LEU A 7 21.12 36.88 3.39
N THR A 8 21.76 37.36 2.34
CA THR A 8 21.33 38.52 1.53
C THR A 8 20.70 38.13 0.19
N CYS A 9 20.98 36.93 -0.32
CA CYS A 9 20.41 36.43 -1.57
C CYS A 9 18.87 36.26 -1.43
N LYS A 10 18.11 36.47 -2.50
CA LYS A 10 16.64 36.35 -2.50
C LYS A 10 16.17 34.98 -2.99
N GLU A 11 16.75 34.48 -4.05
CA GLU A 11 16.31 33.26 -4.72
C GLU A 11 16.77 32.00 -3.97
N SER A 12 15.88 31.04 -3.83
CA SER A 12 16.17 29.75 -3.15
C SER A 12 17.17 28.88 -3.92
N VAL A 13 17.13 28.95 -5.25
CA VAL A 13 18.08 28.25 -6.13
C VAL A 13 19.49 28.75 -5.93
N ASP A 14 19.68 30.07 -5.94
CA ASP A 14 20.99 30.67 -5.74
C ASP A 14 21.56 30.38 -4.36
N LYS A 15 20.69 30.40 -3.32
CA LYS A 15 21.08 30.00 -1.96
C LYS A 15 21.57 28.56 -1.92
N SER A 16 20.94 27.67 -2.66
CA SER A 16 21.32 26.27 -2.74
C SER A 16 22.70 26.06 -3.36
N PHE A 17 23.02 26.78 -4.44
CA PHE A 17 24.36 26.74 -5.05
C PHE A 17 25.43 27.28 -4.11
N ILE A 18 25.17 28.42 -3.45
CA ILE A 18 26.12 29.02 -2.49
C ILE A 18 26.31 28.11 -1.28
N LEU A 19 25.25 27.44 -0.85
CA LEU A 19 25.30 26.44 0.22
C LEU A 19 26.19 25.26 -0.17
N LEU A 20 26.07 24.77 -1.41
CA LEU A 20 26.93 23.71 -1.93
C LEU A 20 28.41 24.11 -1.88
N GLU A 21 28.74 25.28 -2.39
CA GLU A 21 30.11 25.83 -2.35
C GLU A 21 30.61 25.97 -0.90
N LEU A 22 29.75 26.44 0.01
CA LEU A 22 30.09 26.55 1.44
C LEU A 22 30.39 25.18 2.07
N CYS A 23 29.62 24.15 1.73
CA CYS A 23 29.85 22.79 2.21
C CYS A 23 31.15 22.21 1.61
N GLU A 24 31.39 22.37 0.31
CA GLU A 24 32.61 21.89 -0.36
C GLU A 24 33.88 22.52 0.24
N LEU A 25 33.88 23.82 0.48
CA LEU A 25 35.01 24.54 1.09
C LEU A 25 35.31 24.07 2.52
N ASN A 26 34.32 23.53 3.23
CA ASN A 26 34.49 22.99 4.57
C ASN A 26 34.65 21.46 4.57
N HIS A 27 34.72 20.81 3.42
CA HIS A 27 34.84 19.37 3.26
C HIS A 27 33.70 18.57 3.93
N ILE A 28 32.47 19.07 3.86
CA ILE A 28 31.28 18.47 4.38
C ILE A 28 30.26 18.23 3.26
N ASN A 29 29.36 17.27 3.45
CA ASN A 29 28.37 16.90 2.44
C ASN A 29 26.96 17.41 2.78
N LYS A 30 26.64 17.54 4.06
CA LYS A 30 25.29 17.87 4.51
C LYS A 30 25.24 19.21 5.20
N PRO A 31 24.19 20.01 4.95
CA PRO A 31 24.03 21.32 5.60
C PRO A 31 24.03 21.27 7.13
N SER A 32 23.53 20.18 7.72
CA SER A 32 23.56 20.00 9.18
C SER A 32 24.97 19.88 9.75
N GLU A 33 25.94 19.43 8.99
CA GLU A 33 27.35 19.32 9.42
C GLU A 33 28.02 20.68 9.57
N LEU A 34 27.45 21.75 8.98
CA LEU A 34 27.88 23.13 9.24
C LEU A 34 27.81 23.52 10.71
N THR A 35 26.96 22.87 11.48
CA THR A 35 26.84 23.10 12.93
C THR A 35 28.11 22.75 13.72
N GLU A 36 28.97 21.91 13.17
CA GLU A 36 30.23 21.46 13.78
C GLU A 36 31.41 22.33 13.37
N VAL A 37 31.31 22.98 12.19
CA VAL A 37 32.39 23.72 11.58
C VAL A 37 32.28 25.24 11.83
N ILE A 38 31.05 25.74 11.95
CA ILE A 38 30.83 27.20 12.13
C ILE A 38 31.10 27.60 13.57
N ASP A 39 32.12 28.48 13.75
CA ASP A 39 32.39 29.11 15.04
C ASP A 39 31.36 30.23 15.33
N VAL A 40 30.48 29.97 16.27
CA VAL A 40 29.42 30.89 16.72
C VAL A 40 30.01 32.20 17.27
N ASN A 41 31.19 32.17 17.90
CA ASN A 41 31.81 33.33 18.51
C ASN A 41 32.37 34.27 17.45
N SER A 42 32.90 33.76 16.36
CA SER A 42 33.47 34.55 15.27
C SER A 42 32.43 35.22 14.39
N ILE A 43 31.28 34.59 14.18
CA ILE A 43 30.23 35.08 13.25
C ILE A 43 29.14 35.86 14.02
N GLY A 44 28.91 35.53 15.26
CA GLY A 44 27.87 36.06 16.10
C GLY A 44 26.61 35.19 16.10
N LYS A 45 26.10 34.91 17.30
CA LYS A 45 24.99 33.98 17.57
C LYS A 45 23.75 34.27 16.72
N GLU A 46 23.33 35.54 16.60
CA GLU A 46 22.12 35.91 15.85
C GLU A 46 22.24 35.61 14.33
N LYS A 47 23.43 35.80 13.76
CA LYS A 47 23.69 35.51 12.34
C LYS A 47 23.71 34.00 12.07
N VAL A 48 24.30 33.24 12.98
CA VAL A 48 24.33 31.78 12.91
C VAL A 48 22.89 31.20 13.04
N GLU A 49 22.12 31.73 13.98
CA GLU A 49 20.71 31.35 14.13
C GLU A 49 19.89 31.65 12.86
N LEU A 50 20.09 32.86 12.30
CA LEU A 50 19.41 33.26 11.05
C LEU A 50 19.82 32.37 9.87
N LEU A 51 21.10 32.02 9.76
CA LEU A 51 21.61 31.12 8.73
C LEU A 51 20.88 29.75 8.79
N PHE A 52 20.92 29.10 9.93
CA PHE A 52 20.29 27.78 10.07
C PHE A 52 18.78 27.82 9.98
N PHE A 53 18.15 28.93 10.35
CA PHE A 53 16.73 29.14 10.11
C PHE A 53 16.41 29.23 8.60
N LEU A 54 17.21 29.96 7.82
CA LEU A 54 17.05 30.06 6.37
C LEU A 54 17.33 28.71 5.68
N LEU A 55 18.36 27.99 6.10
CA LEU A 55 18.71 26.67 5.57
C LEU A 55 17.67 25.60 5.91
N ASN A 56 16.81 25.84 6.90
CA ASN A 56 15.66 24.96 7.19
C ASN A 56 14.52 25.06 6.15
N ASN A 57 14.68 25.81 5.08
CA ASN A 57 13.67 25.94 4.03
C ASN A 57 13.74 24.75 3.06
N ASP A 58 12.58 24.07 2.84
CA ASP A 58 12.49 22.92 1.93
C ASP A 58 12.86 23.27 0.48
N GLU A 59 12.50 24.47 0.01
CA GLU A 59 12.83 24.92 -1.35
C GLU A 59 14.34 25.07 -1.58
N ILE A 60 15.11 25.45 -0.55
CA ILE A 60 16.57 25.52 -0.66
C ILE A 60 17.15 24.10 -0.73
N LEU A 61 16.70 23.21 0.16
CA LEU A 61 17.18 21.83 0.22
C LEU A 61 16.73 20.96 -0.97
N LYS A 62 15.62 21.32 -1.62
CA LYS A 62 15.13 20.67 -2.83
C LYS A 62 16.06 20.87 -4.03
N HIS A 63 16.71 22.02 -4.10
CA HIS A 63 17.70 22.35 -5.14
C HIS A 63 19.13 21.96 -4.75
N TYR A 64 19.35 21.44 -3.55
CA TYR A 64 20.66 20.99 -3.09
C TYR A 64 20.94 19.58 -3.61
N SER A 65 21.85 19.46 -4.58
CA SER A 65 22.05 18.26 -5.41
C SER A 65 22.52 16.99 -4.66
N ILE A 66 22.99 17.13 -3.42
CA ILE A 66 23.45 15.99 -2.60
C ILE A 66 22.31 15.34 -1.81
N ILE A 67 21.17 16.03 -1.67
CA ILE A 67 20.01 15.53 -0.93
C ILE A 67 18.89 15.18 -1.90
N ASP A 68 18.77 13.90 -2.26
CA ASP A 68 17.83 13.46 -3.30
C ASP A 68 16.44 13.11 -2.75
N SER A 69 16.33 12.69 -1.49
CA SER A 69 15.08 12.19 -0.97
C SER A 69 14.34 13.19 -0.07
N PHE A 70 13.00 13.15 -0.12
CA PHE A 70 12.17 13.95 0.79
C PHE A 70 12.45 13.64 2.27
N LYS A 71 12.71 12.37 2.60
CA LYS A 71 13.07 11.94 3.95
C LYS A 71 14.39 12.58 4.42
N GLU A 72 15.39 12.62 3.55
CA GLU A 72 16.69 13.25 3.88
C GLU A 72 16.53 14.75 4.09
N ARG A 73 15.75 15.44 3.24
CA ARG A 73 15.45 16.87 3.45
C ARG A 73 14.80 17.12 4.81
N LEU A 74 13.78 16.36 5.17
CA LEU A 74 13.15 16.48 6.49
C LEU A 74 14.12 16.19 7.63
N SER A 75 15.01 15.20 7.48
CA SER A 75 16.01 14.85 8.49
C SER A 75 17.03 15.97 8.67
N GLU A 76 17.48 16.59 7.58
CA GLU A 76 18.39 17.75 7.65
C GLU A 76 17.71 18.95 8.30
N ARG A 77 16.48 19.28 7.91
CA ARG A 77 15.69 20.33 8.54
C ARG A 77 15.53 20.11 10.04
N LYS A 78 15.25 18.87 10.46
CA LYS A 78 15.15 18.50 11.88
C LYS A 78 16.43 18.83 12.64
N LYS A 79 17.60 18.43 12.12
CA LYS A 79 18.90 18.69 12.75
C LYS A 79 19.21 20.19 12.87
N LEU A 80 18.94 20.95 11.82
CA LEU A 80 19.16 22.41 11.80
C LEU A 80 18.28 23.12 12.85
N LEU A 81 17.01 22.72 12.99
CA LEU A 81 16.13 23.25 14.04
C LEU A 81 16.57 22.85 15.44
N GLN A 82 16.99 21.61 15.65
CA GLN A 82 17.51 21.14 16.92
C GLN A 82 18.73 21.96 17.35
N TYR A 83 19.62 22.28 16.41
CA TYR A 83 20.75 23.15 16.69
C TYR A 83 20.31 24.57 17.07
N ASN A 84 19.36 25.18 16.35
CA ASN A 84 18.82 26.50 16.71
C ASN A 84 18.18 26.52 18.10
N ILE A 85 17.49 25.44 18.48
CA ILE A 85 16.94 25.28 19.84
C ILE A 85 18.07 25.23 20.88
N SER A 86 19.19 24.55 20.58
CA SER A 86 20.35 24.44 21.46
C SER A 86 21.08 25.77 21.69
N LEU A 87 21.00 26.69 20.74
CA LEU A 87 21.53 28.05 20.87
C LEU A 87 20.78 28.90 21.91
N ASN A 88 19.74 28.38 22.53
CA ASN A 88 18.96 29.06 23.57
C ASN A 88 18.38 30.42 23.11
N SER A 89 17.79 30.44 21.94
CA SER A 89 17.21 31.60 21.27
C SER A 89 15.91 32.06 21.94
N GLN A 90 15.60 33.35 21.86
CA GLN A 90 14.28 33.89 22.21
C GLN A 90 13.13 33.31 21.35
N LYS A 91 13.47 32.73 20.18
CA LYS A 91 12.52 32.10 19.23
C LYS A 91 12.35 30.59 19.45
N LYS A 92 12.80 30.06 20.58
CA LYS A 92 12.79 28.63 20.90
C LYS A 92 11.42 27.98 20.70
N GLU A 93 10.34 28.62 21.09
CA GLU A 93 8.97 28.12 20.96
C GLU A 93 8.58 27.95 19.48
N ILE A 94 8.95 28.92 18.61
CA ILE A 94 8.70 28.86 17.16
C ILE A 94 9.45 27.67 16.54
N TYR A 95 10.71 27.46 16.94
CA TYR A 95 11.50 26.33 16.45
C TYR A 95 10.98 24.99 16.94
N GLN A 96 10.46 24.91 18.15
CA GLN A 96 9.82 23.70 18.70
C GLN A 96 8.53 23.37 17.94
N GLU A 97 7.71 24.37 17.60
CA GLU A 97 6.51 24.16 16.79
C GLU A 97 6.87 23.66 15.38
N GLN A 98 7.87 24.24 14.73
CA GLN A 98 8.35 23.77 13.43
C GLN A 98 8.95 22.38 13.50
N LEU A 99 9.71 22.06 14.55
CA LEU A 99 10.26 20.73 14.78
C LEU A 99 9.16 19.69 14.90
N LYS A 100 8.10 20.00 15.65
CA LYS A 100 6.93 19.13 15.75
C LYS A 100 6.29 18.88 14.36
N LYS A 101 6.11 19.91 13.54
CA LYS A 101 5.59 19.76 12.17
C LYS A 101 6.47 18.86 11.29
N ILE A 102 7.81 18.94 11.46
CA ILE A 102 8.75 18.06 10.74
C ILE A 102 8.67 16.63 11.27
N ASP A 103 8.58 16.43 12.58
CA ASP A 103 8.42 15.11 13.18
C ASP A 103 7.11 14.45 12.73
N ASP A 104 6.02 15.19 12.70
CA ASP A 104 4.74 14.73 12.15
C ASP A 104 4.88 14.36 10.65
N ALA A 105 5.57 15.17 9.85
CA ALA A 105 5.79 14.89 8.44
C ALA A 105 6.68 13.65 8.21
N LEU A 106 7.74 13.46 9.01
CA LEU A 106 8.57 12.26 8.98
C LEU A 106 7.79 11.00 9.37
N LEU A 107 6.95 11.12 10.40
CA LEU A 107 6.07 10.04 10.83
C LEU A 107 5.10 9.63 9.72
N VAL A 108 4.42 10.61 9.12
CA VAL A 108 3.51 10.40 7.98
C VAL A 108 4.24 9.74 6.80
N TYR A 109 5.44 10.21 6.48
CA TYR A 109 6.24 9.63 5.40
C TYR A 109 6.61 8.17 5.67
N ASN A 110 7.09 7.86 6.87
CA ASN A 110 7.46 6.48 7.25
C ASN A 110 6.24 5.56 7.28
N LEU A 111 5.09 6.04 7.79
CA LEU A 111 3.84 5.29 7.80
C LEU A 111 3.35 4.99 6.38
N SER A 112 3.30 6.00 5.50
CA SER A 112 2.90 5.79 4.11
C SER A 112 3.81 4.79 3.40
N ARG A 113 5.12 4.88 3.62
CA ARG A 113 6.09 3.94 3.07
C ARG A 113 5.86 2.53 3.61
N ASN A 114 5.68 2.36 4.90
CA ASN A 114 5.41 1.06 5.52
C ASN A 114 4.11 0.45 4.99
N MET A 115 3.06 1.26 4.81
CA MET A 115 1.79 0.81 4.22
C MET A 115 1.97 0.36 2.77
N ASP A 116 2.77 1.08 1.97
CA ASP A 116 3.05 0.74 0.58
C ASP A 116 3.91 -0.53 0.46
N GLU A 117 4.90 -0.71 1.34
CA GLU A 117 5.81 -1.87 1.36
C GLU A 117 5.15 -3.16 1.91
N ASN A 118 3.98 -3.07 2.57
CA ASN A 118 3.29 -4.21 3.18
C ASN A 118 1.94 -4.55 2.51
N LYS A 119 1.82 -4.29 1.21
CA LYS A 119 0.62 -4.62 0.43
C LYS A 119 0.49 -6.13 0.17
N ILE A 120 1.60 -6.81 -0.06
CA ILE A 120 1.66 -8.23 -0.44
C ILE A 120 1.94 -9.04 0.83
N TYR A 121 0.94 -9.73 1.34
CA TYR A 121 1.00 -10.40 2.63
C TYR A 121 0.12 -11.65 2.67
N ALA A 122 0.53 -12.63 3.44
CA ALA A 122 -0.29 -13.76 3.91
C ALA A 122 0.10 -14.08 5.35
N ASN A 123 -0.84 -14.48 6.19
CA ASN A 123 -0.60 -14.80 7.60
C ASN A 123 -0.31 -16.30 7.75
N GLU A 124 0.95 -16.68 7.56
CA GLU A 124 1.40 -18.08 7.57
C GLU A 124 1.09 -18.80 8.87
N ASP A 125 1.35 -18.15 10.01
CA ASP A 125 1.09 -18.74 11.33
C ASP A 125 -0.41 -19.03 11.54
N ALA A 126 -1.27 -18.11 11.13
CA ALA A 126 -2.71 -18.32 11.19
C ALA A 126 -3.17 -19.43 10.23
N ILE A 127 -2.58 -19.52 9.04
CA ILE A 127 -2.85 -20.61 8.10
C ILE A 127 -2.48 -21.95 8.71
N ILE A 128 -1.27 -22.09 9.28
CA ILE A 128 -0.83 -23.34 9.91
C ILE A 128 -1.76 -23.72 11.06
N ASN A 129 -2.04 -22.78 11.95
CA ASN A 129 -2.76 -23.06 13.19
C ASN A 129 -4.27 -23.31 13.00
N TYR A 130 -4.88 -22.66 12.01
CA TYR A 130 -6.35 -22.68 11.88
C TYR A 130 -6.86 -23.37 10.62
N LYS A 131 -6.05 -23.51 9.57
CA LYS A 131 -6.50 -24.04 8.28
C LYS A 131 -5.82 -25.36 7.87
N LEU A 132 -4.68 -25.70 8.46
CA LEU A 132 -3.92 -26.89 8.10
C LEU A 132 -3.98 -28.00 9.17
N ALA A 133 -5.02 -28.01 10.01
CA ALA A 133 -5.21 -29.11 10.99
C ALA A 133 -5.44 -30.47 10.31
N GLU A 134 -6.10 -30.49 9.16
CA GLU A 134 -6.51 -31.72 8.47
C GLU A 134 -5.40 -32.40 7.66
N ILE A 135 -4.24 -31.74 7.44
CA ILE A 135 -3.13 -32.34 6.66
C ILE A 135 -2.30 -33.36 7.45
N ASP A 136 -2.55 -33.56 8.74
CA ASP A 136 -1.74 -34.44 9.60
C ASP A 136 -1.63 -35.86 9.05
N GLY A 137 -2.73 -36.41 8.55
CA GLY A 137 -2.73 -37.74 7.94
C GLY A 137 -1.86 -37.84 6.69
N LEU A 138 -1.96 -36.85 5.80
CA LEU A 138 -1.13 -36.78 4.59
C LEU A 138 0.34 -36.53 4.93
N PHE A 139 0.62 -35.66 5.89
CA PHE A 139 1.98 -35.39 6.33
C PHE A 139 2.68 -36.61 6.94
N ASN A 140 1.97 -37.35 7.82
CA ASN A 140 2.50 -38.58 8.42
C ASN A 140 2.77 -39.65 7.35
N ARG A 141 1.89 -39.79 6.37
CA ARG A 141 2.09 -40.69 5.22
C ARG A 141 3.30 -40.27 4.38
N TYR A 142 3.46 -38.97 4.11
CA TYR A 142 4.62 -38.43 3.41
C TYR A 142 5.92 -38.75 4.14
N LYS A 143 5.98 -38.51 5.46
CA LYS A 143 7.13 -38.79 6.31
C LYS A 143 7.53 -40.26 6.27
N LEU A 144 6.55 -41.17 6.37
CA LEU A 144 6.79 -42.62 6.27
C LEU A 144 7.35 -43.01 4.91
N LEU A 145 6.85 -42.45 3.82
CA LEU A 145 7.36 -42.72 2.47
C LEU A 145 8.77 -42.19 2.28
N VAL A 146 9.09 -40.99 2.82
CA VAL A 146 10.45 -40.45 2.83
C VAL A 146 11.41 -41.41 3.55
N ASP A 147 11.04 -41.88 4.74
CA ASP A 147 11.89 -42.82 5.50
C ASP A 147 12.12 -44.12 4.74
N THR A 148 11.09 -44.62 4.06
CA THR A 148 11.19 -45.84 3.23
C THR A 148 12.14 -45.62 2.04
N VAL A 149 11.97 -44.53 1.29
CA VAL A 149 12.80 -44.22 0.10
C VAL A 149 14.25 -43.98 0.49
N VAL A 150 14.50 -43.24 1.56
CA VAL A 150 15.85 -42.93 2.04
C VAL A 150 16.53 -44.16 2.61
N SER A 151 15.82 -45.07 3.29
CA SER A 151 16.37 -46.30 3.85
C SER A 151 16.76 -47.33 2.78
N GLN A 152 16.04 -47.34 1.66
CA GLN A 152 16.32 -48.26 0.54
C GLN A 152 17.50 -47.83 -0.33
N ARG A 153 17.97 -46.61 -0.25
CA ARG A 153 19.10 -46.07 -1.05
C ARG A 153 20.33 -45.92 -0.17
N LYS A 154 21.29 -46.85 -0.31
CA LYS A 154 22.58 -46.82 0.40
C LYS A 154 23.51 -45.65 0.02
N ASN A 155 23.26 -44.93 -1.06
CA ASN A 155 24.06 -43.81 -1.51
C ASN A 155 23.14 -42.69 -2.05
N ILE A 156 22.76 -41.77 -1.19
CA ILE A 156 22.12 -40.51 -1.61
C ILE A 156 23.21 -39.44 -1.61
N TYR A 157 23.61 -38.99 -2.78
CA TYR A 157 24.51 -37.85 -2.90
C TYR A 157 23.67 -36.58 -2.69
N VAL A 158 23.92 -35.87 -1.58
CA VAL A 158 23.39 -34.52 -1.36
C VAL A 158 24.21 -33.57 -2.23
N VAL A 159 23.67 -33.18 -3.37
CA VAL A 159 24.26 -32.11 -4.17
C VAL A 159 23.71 -30.80 -3.61
N ASN A 160 24.57 -29.99 -2.99
CA ASN A 160 24.25 -28.64 -2.58
C ASN A 160 24.09 -27.78 -3.84
N PHE A 161 22.83 -27.49 -4.24
CA PHE A 161 22.52 -26.57 -5.30
C PHE A 161 22.31 -25.17 -4.72
N SER A 162 23.34 -24.36 -4.71
CA SER A 162 23.23 -22.92 -4.53
C SER A 162 23.22 -22.28 -5.91
N GLY A 163 22.03 -22.02 -6.46
CA GLY A 163 21.92 -21.26 -7.70
C GLY A 163 20.65 -21.55 -8.51
N SER A 164 19.97 -20.50 -8.90
CA SER A 164 18.70 -20.45 -9.64
C SER A 164 18.78 -20.80 -11.14
N SER A 165 19.78 -21.57 -11.60
CA SER A 165 20.05 -21.79 -13.03
C SER A 165 19.90 -23.24 -13.49
N PHE A 166 19.06 -24.06 -12.84
CA PHE A 166 18.98 -25.50 -13.12
C PHE A 166 17.94 -25.93 -14.16
N PHE A 167 17.21 -25.03 -14.75
CA PHE A 167 16.26 -25.34 -15.82
C PHE A 167 16.73 -24.87 -17.21
N ASP A 168 18.02 -25.01 -17.48
CA ASP A 168 18.47 -25.06 -18.86
C ASP A 168 18.33 -26.49 -19.35
N ASN A 169 17.31 -26.75 -20.13
CA ASN A 169 16.93 -28.08 -20.67
C ASN A 169 18.00 -28.79 -21.52
N SER A 170 19.22 -28.26 -21.61
CA SER A 170 20.27 -28.77 -22.47
C SER A 170 21.43 -29.45 -21.74
N LYS A 171 21.49 -29.45 -20.40
CA LYS A 171 22.66 -29.97 -19.66
C LYS A 171 22.33 -30.81 -18.42
N GLY A 172 21.33 -31.64 -18.47
CA GLY A 172 20.95 -32.55 -17.40
C GLY A 172 21.68 -33.91 -17.44
N TYR A 173 22.86 -34.00 -18.02
CA TYR A 173 23.68 -35.23 -18.04
C TYR A 173 25.06 -34.94 -17.49
N ASP A 174 25.36 -35.45 -16.29
CA ASP A 174 26.72 -35.70 -15.89
C ASP A 174 27.15 -37.04 -16.52
N GLU A 175 27.95 -36.99 -17.58
CA GLU A 175 28.42 -38.14 -18.31
C GLU A 175 29.28 -39.12 -17.46
N LYS A 176 29.65 -38.72 -16.23
CA LYS A 176 30.49 -39.54 -15.34
C LYS A 176 29.75 -40.43 -14.36
N THR A 177 28.45 -40.20 -14.11
CA THR A 177 27.76 -40.98 -13.08
C THR A 177 26.61 -41.85 -13.59
N ASN A 178 26.19 -41.76 -14.82
CA ASN A 178 25.10 -42.60 -15.42
C ASN A 178 23.90 -42.87 -14.50
N THR A 179 23.63 -41.96 -13.55
CA THR A 179 22.55 -42.07 -12.59
C THR A 179 21.37 -41.31 -13.13
N LYS A 180 20.57 -41.96 -13.97
CA LYS A 180 19.19 -41.60 -14.20
C LYS A 180 18.53 -41.63 -12.84
N ILE A 181 18.13 -40.46 -12.29
CA ILE A 181 17.23 -40.41 -11.15
C ILE A 181 15.87 -40.86 -11.69
N SER A 182 15.67 -42.16 -11.79
CA SER A 182 14.38 -42.74 -11.97
C SER A 182 13.64 -42.53 -10.63
N ILE A 183 12.85 -41.48 -10.52
CA ILE A 183 11.88 -41.28 -9.44
C ILE A 183 10.84 -42.37 -9.65
N ASN A 184 11.12 -43.56 -9.10
CA ASN A 184 10.11 -44.59 -9.00
C ASN A 184 9.08 -44.08 -8.02
N SER A 185 7.96 -43.60 -8.56
CA SER A 185 6.89 -42.82 -7.91
C SER A 185 6.02 -43.73 -7.01
N ASN A 186 6.58 -44.40 -6.04
CA ASN A 186 5.87 -45.21 -5.07
C ASN A 186 5.01 -44.32 -4.12
N GLY A 187 4.13 -43.47 -4.68
CA GLY A 187 3.21 -42.64 -3.95
C GLY A 187 3.84 -41.39 -3.29
N LEU A 188 5.16 -41.25 -3.23
CA LEU A 188 5.82 -40.10 -2.60
C LEU A 188 5.45 -38.77 -3.30
N TYR A 189 5.58 -38.75 -4.63
CA TYR A 189 5.19 -37.59 -5.44
C TYR A 189 3.72 -37.26 -5.27
N GLU A 190 2.82 -38.25 -5.34
CA GLU A 190 1.38 -38.05 -5.23
C GLU A 190 0.98 -37.46 -3.87
N VAL A 191 1.53 -38.02 -2.77
CA VAL A 191 1.25 -37.51 -1.43
C VAL A 191 1.84 -36.13 -1.23
N PHE A 192 3.05 -35.86 -1.73
CA PHE A 192 3.63 -34.53 -1.69
C PHE A 192 2.80 -33.52 -2.50
N ASN A 193 2.39 -33.89 -3.72
CA ASN A 193 1.58 -33.02 -4.56
C ASN A 193 0.23 -32.68 -3.90
N ASN A 194 -0.40 -33.64 -3.25
CA ASN A 194 -1.64 -33.38 -2.50
C ASN A 194 -1.40 -32.44 -1.31
N LEU A 195 -0.31 -32.62 -0.55
CA LEU A 195 0.09 -31.71 0.52
C LEU A 195 0.36 -30.32 -0.02
N TYR A 196 1.12 -30.22 -1.11
CA TYR A 196 1.42 -28.94 -1.76
C TYR A 196 0.15 -28.24 -2.23
N CYS A 197 -0.76 -28.97 -2.88
CA CYS A 197 -2.02 -28.40 -3.38
C CYS A 197 -2.88 -27.89 -2.23
N GLU A 198 -2.98 -28.63 -1.12
CA GLU A 198 -3.74 -28.20 0.05
C GLU A 198 -3.12 -26.95 0.71
N ILE A 199 -1.80 -26.96 0.95
CA ILE A 199 -1.12 -25.80 1.54
C ILE A 199 -1.18 -24.60 0.60
N LYS A 200 -1.01 -24.79 -0.72
CA LYS A 200 -1.15 -23.75 -1.74
C LYS A 200 -2.55 -23.14 -1.72
N GLU A 201 -3.58 -23.98 -1.66
CA GLU A 201 -4.97 -23.51 -1.62
C GLU A 201 -5.21 -22.63 -0.39
N GLN A 202 -4.74 -23.05 0.79
CA GLN A 202 -4.89 -22.26 2.00
C GLN A 202 -4.04 -20.98 1.97
N PHE A 203 -2.83 -21.04 1.41
CA PHE A 203 -1.97 -19.86 1.24
C PHE A 203 -2.58 -18.82 0.31
N LEU A 204 -3.28 -19.25 -0.73
CA LEU A 204 -3.88 -18.35 -1.70
C LEU A 204 -5.28 -17.87 -1.26
N ASN A 205 -6.17 -18.81 -0.95
CA ASN A 205 -7.60 -18.57 -0.93
C ASN A 205 -8.24 -18.63 0.47
N SER A 206 -7.48 -18.96 1.52
CA SER A 206 -8.05 -18.89 2.88
C SER A 206 -8.25 -17.43 3.32
N ASP A 207 -9.01 -17.24 4.40
CA ASP A 207 -9.21 -15.92 5.01
C ASP A 207 -7.89 -15.24 5.43
N TYR A 208 -6.85 -16.03 5.67
CA TYR A 208 -5.49 -15.58 6.03
C TYR A 208 -4.55 -15.58 4.84
N GLY A 209 -5.06 -15.93 3.65
CA GLY A 209 -4.28 -16.10 2.43
C GLY A 209 -4.05 -14.81 1.65
N LEU A 210 -3.20 -14.93 0.66
CA LEU A 210 -2.74 -13.81 -0.18
C LEU A 210 -3.91 -13.05 -0.84
N VAL A 211 -4.93 -13.75 -1.36
CA VAL A 211 -6.08 -13.14 -2.06
C VAL A 211 -6.88 -12.22 -1.14
N ALA A 212 -7.06 -12.58 0.13
CA ALA A 212 -7.79 -11.77 1.09
C ALA A 212 -7.09 -10.42 1.34
N TYR A 213 -5.77 -10.41 1.47
CA TYR A 213 -5.00 -9.18 1.66
C TYR A 213 -4.81 -8.39 0.36
N LEU A 214 -4.59 -9.03 -0.79
CA LEU A 214 -4.59 -8.37 -2.08
C LEU A 214 -5.91 -7.65 -2.35
N SER A 215 -7.03 -8.30 -2.04
CA SER A 215 -8.35 -7.68 -2.17
C SER A 215 -8.48 -6.43 -1.30
N THR A 216 -8.02 -6.49 -0.05
CA THR A 216 -8.17 -5.40 0.91
C THR A 216 -7.17 -4.27 0.68
N ARG A 217 -5.92 -4.60 0.37
CA ARG A 217 -4.79 -3.63 0.35
C ARG A 217 -4.44 -3.09 -1.02
N VAL A 218 -4.94 -3.72 -2.10
CA VAL A 218 -4.59 -3.34 -3.48
C VAL A 218 -5.84 -3.16 -4.34
N ARG A 219 -6.66 -4.21 -4.48
CA ARG A 219 -7.73 -4.26 -5.48
C ARG A 219 -8.98 -3.49 -5.10
N HIS A 220 -9.37 -3.50 -3.81
CA HIS A 220 -10.65 -2.95 -3.37
C HIS A 220 -10.58 -1.45 -3.11
N GLY A 221 -10.68 -0.67 -4.19
CA GLY A 221 -10.73 0.80 -4.13
C GLY A 221 -9.39 1.51 -3.94
N GLU A 222 -8.35 0.83 -3.47
CA GLU A 222 -7.06 1.45 -3.17
C GLU A 222 -6.34 1.92 -4.45
N LEU A 223 -6.33 1.08 -5.49
CA LEU A 223 -5.67 1.41 -6.75
C LEU A 223 -6.42 2.51 -7.50
N GLU A 224 -7.75 2.45 -7.52
CA GLU A 224 -8.60 3.49 -8.11
C GLU A 224 -8.43 4.82 -7.36
N SER A 225 -8.46 4.80 -6.02
CA SER A 225 -8.29 5.99 -5.19
C SER A 225 -6.89 6.61 -5.29
N MET A 226 -5.88 5.85 -5.73
CA MET A 226 -4.54 6.35 -5.97
C MET A 226 -4.40 7.06 -7.32
N LEU A 227 -5.07 6.56 -8.37
CA LEU A 227 -4.88 7.02 -9.73
C LEU A 227 -5.91 8.06 -10.18
N ARG A 228 -7.20 7.82 -9.92
CA ARG A 228 -8.30 8.65 -10.40
C ARG A 228 -8.28 10.10 -9.90
N PRO A 229 -7.92 10.41 -8.64
CA PRO A 229 -7.87 11.79 -8.13
C PRO A 229 -6.90 12.70 -8.88
N GLU A 230 -5.82 12.15 -9.46
CA GLU A 230 -4.86 12.97 -10.22
C GLU A 230 -5.49 13.63 -11.46
N MET A 231 -6.47 12.96 -12.06
CA MET A 231 -7.28 13.50 -13.15
C MET A 231 -8.44 14.35 -12.61
N GLY A 232 -9.09 13.90 -11.52
CA GLY A 232 -10.26 14.57 -10.93
C GLY A 232 -9.96 15.97 -10.39
N GLN A 233 -8.82 16.17 -9.71
CA GLN A 233 -8.38 17.46 -9.18
C GLN A 233 -8.16 18.53 -10.27
N ARG A 234 -7.98 18.08 -11.51
CA ARG A 234 -7.77 18.94 -12.68
C ARG A 234 -9.01 19.01 -13.59
N ASN A 235 -10.12 18.44 -13.12
CA ASN A 235 -11.38 18.35 -13.87
C ASN A 235 -11.24 17.69 -15.26
N LEU A 236 -10.36 16.68 -15.36
CA LEU A 236 -10.09 15.96 -16.61
C LEU A 236 -10.78 14.59 -16.69
N ILE A 237 -11.52 14.19 -15.63
CA ILE A 237 -12.28 12.94 -15.59
C ILE A 237 -13.67 13.21 -15.01
N LEU A 238 -14.69 12.63 -15.66
CA LEU A 238 -16.08 12.83 -15.27
C LEU A 238 -16.45 11.96 -14.06
N GLN A 239 -17.37 12.45 -13.24
CA GLN A 239 -17.96 11.69 -12.15
C GLN A 239 -18.90 10.61 -12.68
N ILE A 240 -18.97 9.50 -11.95
CA ILE A 240 -19.94 8.43 -12.21
C ILE A 240 -21.05 8.53 -11.17
N LYS A 241 -22.29 8.60 -11.64
CA LYS A 241 -23.48 8.52 -10.80
C LYS A 241 -24.49 7.59 -11.48
N ASP A 242 -25.04 6.68 -10.70
CA ASP A 242 -25.99 5.65 -11.19
C ASP A 242 -25.44 4.87 -12.41
N GLU A 243 -24.16 4.50 -12.36
CA GLU A 243 -23.41 3.81 -13.42
C GLU A 243 -23.21 4.61 -14.73
N GLU A 244 -23.57 5.90 -14.76
CA GLU A 244 -23.39 6.77 -15.91
C GLU A 244 -22.40 7.90 -15.63
N TYR A 245 -21.60 8.26 -16.64
CA TYR A 245 -20.74 9.44 -16.58
C TYR A 245 -21.57 10.70 -16.66
N GLN A 246 -21.42 11.57 -15.68
CA GLN A 246 -22.08 12.87 -15.64
C GLN A 246 -21.49 13.79 -16.72
N ASN A 247 -22.26 14.82 -17.10
CA ASN A 247 -21.76 15.81 -18.04
C ASN A 247 -20.76 16.75 -17.34
N ASP A 248 -19.87 17.34 -18.16
CA ASP A 248 -18.98 18.40 -17.69
C ASP A 248 -19.79 19.65 -17.30
N VAL A 249 -19.48 20.18 -16.14
CA VAL A 249 -20.02 21.45 -15.64
C VAL A 249 -18.88 22.47 -15.48
N TYR A 250 -17.70 22.00 -15.05
CA TYR A 250 -16.57 22.86 -14.71
C TYR A 250 -16.08 23.68 -15.92
N TRP A 251 -15.68 23.01 -17.00
CA TRP A 251 -15.13 23.70 -18.17
C TRP A 251 -16.18 24.57 -18.84
N THR A 252 -17.42 24.09 -18.86
CA THR A 252 -18.54 24.81 -19.45
C THR A 252 -18.85 26.11 -18.70
N ASP A 253 -18.97 26.06 -17.39
CA ASP A 253 -19.38 27.22 -16.60
C ASP A 253 -18.25 28.22 -16.39
N ILE A 254 -17.04 27.76 -16.11
CA ILE A 254 -15.89 28.63 -15.84
C ILE A 254 -15.43 29.37 -17.10
N TYR A 255 -15.47 28.71 -18.26
CA TYR A 255 -14.97 29.28 -19.51
C TYR A 255 -16.09 29.75 -20.45
N ASN A 256 -17.36 29.69 -20.02
CA ASN A 256 -18.55 30.11 -20.81
C ASN A 256 -18.53 29.50 -22.23
N LEU A 257 -18.30 28.19 -22.32
CA LEU A 257 -18.24 27.49 -23.60
C LEU A 257 -19.57 27.58 -24.34
N ASN A 258 -19.53 27.84 -25.64
CA ASN A 258 -20.73 27.76 -26.47
C ASN A 258 -21.18 26.29 -26.61
N HIS A 259 -22.37 26.08 -27.17
CA HIS A 259 -22.98 24.76 -27.29
C HIS A 259 -22.09 23.74 -28.01
N THR A 260 -21.41 24.16 -29.08
CA THR A 260 -20.53 23.29 -29.88
C THR A 260 -19.26 22.93 -29.09
N GLU A 261 -18.62 23.93 -28.48
CA GLU A 261 -17.44 23.72 -27.64
C GLU A 261 -17.74 22.81 -26.44
N HIS A 262 -18.89 23.04 -25.76
CA HIS A 262 -19.35 22.17 -24.70
C HIS A 262 -19.51 20.73 -25.15
N GLN A 263 -20.14 20.48 -26.32
CA GLN A 263 -20.29 19.13 -26.86
C GLN A 263 -18.92 18.46 -27.14
N ILE A 264 -17.95 19.19 -27.71
CA ILE A 264 -16.60 18.69 -27.97
C ILE A 264 -15.93 18.30 -26.66
N VAL A 265 -15.90 19.20 -25.67
CA VAL A 265 -15.26 18.96 -24.38
C VAL A 265 -15.91 17.80 -23.63
N ASN A 266 -17.25 17.81 -23.53
CA ASN A 266 -17.99 16.77 -22.81
C ASN A 266 -17.78 15.38 -23.44
N ASN A 267 -17.81 15.27 -24.77
CA ASN A 267 -17.57 14.01 -25.45
C ASN A 267 -16.12 13.53 -25.26
N ALA A 268 -15.14 14.44 -25.37
CA ALA A 268 -13.73 14.11 -25.18
C ALA A 268 -13.46 13.63 -23.74
N LEU A 269 -14.00 14.32 -22.72
CA LEU A 269 -13.93 13.91 -21.33
C LEU A 269 -14.62 12.56 -21.06
N LYS A 270 -15.77 12.31 -21.69
CA LYS A 270 -16.52 11.06 -21.54
C LYS A 270 -15.74 9.87 -22.10
N GLU A 271 -15.19 10.00 -23.29
CA GLU A 271 -14.40 8.94 -23.94
C GLU A 271 -13.09 8.70 -23.20
N PHE A 272 -12.40 9.77 -22.76
CA PHE A 272 -11.20 9.65 -21.93
C PHE A 272 -11.51 8.96 -20.61
N SER A 273 -12.57 9.38 -19.89
CA SER A 273 -12.98 8.78 -18.60
C SER A 273 -13.25 7.28 -18.74
N LYS A 274 -13.97 6.88 -19.79
CA LYS A 274 -14.23 5.46 -20.09
C LYS A 274 -12.93 4.67 -20.34
N SER A 275 -12.04 5.22 -21.15
CA SER A 275 -10.77 4.56 -21.49
C SER A 275 -9.89 4.39 -20.26
N PHE A 276 -9.76 5.44 -19.44
CA PHE A 276 -8.99 5.44 -18.21
C PHE A 276 -9.54 4.42 -17.19
N ASP A 277 -10.84 4.51 -16.88
CA ASP A 277 -11.48 3.61 -15.90
C ASP A 277 -11.47 2.15 -16.39
N SER A 278 -11.59 1.92 -17.72
CA SER A 278 -11.47 0.58 -18.31
C SER A 278 -10.07 0.00 -18.15
N ALA A 279 -9.02 0.80 -18.36
CA ALA A 279 -7.64 0.36 -18.17
C ALA A 279 -7.36 0.00 -16.71
N VAL A 280 -7.81 0.81 -15.75
CA VAL A 280 -7.68 0.54 -14.32
C VAL A 280 -8.46 -0.72 -13.92
N THR A 281 -9.70 -0.86 -14.40
CA THR A 281 -10.54 -2.03 -14.16
C THR A 281 -9.91 -3.30 -14.73
N TYR A 282 -9.32 -3.23 -15.93
CA TYR A 282 -8.63 -4.36 -16.54
C TYR A 282 -7.41 -4.80 -15.73
N LEU A 283 -6.61 -3.84 -15.24
CA LEU A 283 -5.50 -4.16 -14.35
C LEU A 283 -5.99 -4.91 -13.11
N ILE A 284 -7.03 -4.39 -12.43
CA ILE A 284 -7.56 -4.97 -11.19
C ILE A 284 -8.20 -6.35 -11.45
N LYS A 285 -9.14 -6.44 -12.40
CA LYS A 285 -9.99 -7.62 -12.59
C LYS A 285 -9.38 -8.72 -13.44
N GLN A 286 -8.33 -8.41 -14.23
CA GLN A 286 -7.70 -9.38 -15.10
C GLN A 286 -6.24 -9.66 -14.73
N LYS A 287 -5.41 -8.64 -14.54
CA LYS A 287 -3.96 -8.81 -14.35
C LYS A 287 -3.57 -9.12 -12.91
N LEU A 288 -4.17 -8.43 -11.95
CA LEU A 288 -3.88 -8.62 -10.52
C LEU A 288 -4.68 -9.80 -9.92
N GLN A 289 -4.86 -10.87 -10.67
CA GLN A 289 -5.58 -12.08 -10.28
C GLN A 289 -4.64 -13.29 -10.23
N ILE A 290 -5.03 -14.30 -9.44
CA ILE A 290 -4.37 -15.61 -9.51
C ILE A 290 -4.67 -16.21 -10.89
N TYR A 291 -3.63 -16.67 -11.56
CA TYR A 291 -3.78 -17.34 -12.85
C TYR A 291 -4.62 -18.60 -12.71
N ASP A 292 -5.65 -18.68 -13.50
CA ASP A 292 -6.42 -19.90 -13.75
C ASP A 292 -6.71 -20.01 -15.25
N LYS A 293 -6.41 -21.17 -15.83
CA LYS A 293 -6.54 -21.40 -17.28
C LYS A 293 -7.96 -21.17 -17.82
N LYS A 294 -8.98 -21.41 -16.98
CA LYS A 294 -10.40 -21.33 -17.39
C LYS A 294 -11.03 -20.00 -17.01
N GLU A 295 -10.80 -19.56 -15.76
CA GLU A 295 -11.51 -18.42 -15.18
C GLU A 295 -10.70 -17.12 -15.27
N LYS A 296 -9.39 -17.19 -15.10
CA LYS A 296 -8.49 -16.02 -15.02
C LYS A 296 -7.22 -16.21 -15.87
N PRO A 297 -7.36 -16.41 -17.21
CA PRO A 297 -6.21 -16.70 -18.09
C PRO A 297 -5.21 -15.55 -18.23
N ASN A 298 -5.60 -14.34 -17.86
CA ASN A 298 -4.74 -13.15 -17.88
C ASN A 298 -4.10 -12.82 -16.53
N GLY A 299 -4.38 -13.59 -15.47
CA GLY A 299 -3.84 -13.38 -14.14
C GLY A 299 -2.32 -13.53 -14.11
N LEU A 300 -1.65 -12.63 -13.42
CA LEU A 300 -0.18 -12.60 -13.35
C LEU A 300 0.39 -13.29 -12.10
N PHE A 301 -0.43 -13.66 -11.13
CA PHE A 301 0.00 -14.47 -9.99
C PHE A 301 -0.03 -15.96 -10.38
N VAL A 302 1.11 -16.56 -10.69
CA VAL A 302 1.23 -17.93 -11.19
C VAL A 302 1.85 -18.84 -10.13
N TYR A 303 1.10 -19.87 -9.71
CA TYR A 303 1.51 -20.84 -8.68
C TYR A 303 1.56 -22.29 -9.18
N ASP A 304 1.33 -22.51 -10.46
CA ASP A 304 1.43 -23.83 -11.03
C ASP A 304 2.87 -24.35 -10.93
N ALA A 305 3.00 -25.62 -10.63
CA ALA A 305 4.26 -26.32 -10.58
C ALA A 305 4.24 -27.49 -11.57
N THR A 306 5.33 -27.71 -12.29
CA THR A 306 5.43 -28.86 -13.17
C THR A 306 5.58 -30.15 -12.36
N THR A 307 5.32 -31.29 -13.00
CA THR A 307 5.50 -32.61 -12.38
C THR A 307 6.95 -32.81 -11.93
N GLU A 308 7.90 -32.37 -12.74
CA GLU A 308 9.34 -32.45 -12.45
C GLU A 308 9.71 -31.57 -11.25
N GLU A 309 9.20 -30.34 -11.20
CA GLU A 309 9.41 -29.41 -10.09
C GLU A 309 8.87 -29.98 -8.78
N CYS A 310 7.64 -30.51 -8.78
CA CYS A 310 7.03 -31.15 -7.62
C CYS A 310 7.81 -32.41 -7.19
N ALA A 311 8.26 -33.23 -8.13
CA ALA A 311 9.02 -34.42 -7.83
C ALA A 311 10.39 -34.11 -7.19
N PHE A 312 11.07 -33.07 -7.70
CA PHE A 312 12.29 -32.55 -7.09
C PHE A 312 12.08 -32.04 -5.67
N LYS A 313 11.05 -31.20 -5.48
CA LYS A 313 10.70 -30.64 -4.17
C LYS A 313 10.25 -31.72 -3.17
N ALA A 314 9.58 -32.76 -3.63
CA ALA A 314 9.23 -33.89 -2.77
C ALA A 314 10.44 -34.56 -2.15
N MET A 315 11.53 -34.73 -2.90
CA MET A 315 12.79 -35.29 -2.39
C MET A 315 13.58 -34.29 -1.54
N GLU A 316 13.68 -33.03 -1.98
CA GLU A 316 14.39 -31.97 -1.26
C GLU A 316 13.79 -31.76 0.13
N PHE A 317 12.46 -31.60 0.24
CA PHE A 317 11.77 -31.40 1.51
C PHE A 317 11.83 -32.64 2.39
N GLY A 318 11.72 -33.86 1.80
CA GLY A 318 11.87 -35.10 2.53
C GLY A 318 13.24 -35.28 3.17
N LEU A 319 14.31 -34.99 2.43
CA LEU A 319 15.66 -34.99 2.96
C LEU A 319 15.88 -33.94 4.04
N SER A 320 15.35 -32.71 3.82
CA SER A 320 15.41 -31.62 4.79
C SER A 320 14.68 -31.96 6.09
N LEU A 321 13.48 -32.57 6.02
CA LEU A 321 12.76 -33.08 7.18
C LEU A 321 13.58 -34.09 7.99
N LYS A 322 14.22 -35.03 7.31
CA LYS A 322 15.01 -36.06 7.96
C LYS A 322 16.27 -35.51 8.63
N LEU A 323 16.98 -34.61 7.96
CA LEU A 323 18.20 -33.99 8.47
C LEU A 323 17.96 -33.09 9.69
N ASN A 324 16.85 -32.39 9.68
CA ASN A 324 16.50 -31.44 10.75
C ASN A 324 15.53 -32.03 11.80
N ASN A 325 15.20 -33.29 11.71
CA ASN A 325 14.16 -33.92 12.54
C ASN A 325 12.84 -33.13 12.56
N GLY A 326 12.48 -32.60 11.37
CA GLY A 326 11.41 -31.65 11.18
C GLY A 326 10.01 -32.24 11.45
N ASP A 327 9.12 -31.38 11.86
CA ASP A 327 7.70 -31.65 12.07
C ASP A 327 6.82 -31.05 10.95
N LYS A 328 5.51 -31.09 11.11
CA LYS A 328 4.55 -30.51 10.18
C LYS A 328 4.76 -28.99 10.02
N TYR A 329 5.05 -28.27 11.11
CA TYR A 329 5.27 -26.84 11.07
C TYR A 329 6.47 -26.50 10.19
N PHE A 330 7.58 -27.22 10.38
CA PHE A 330 8.77 -27.08 9.55
C PHE A 330 8.49 -27.35 8.05
N PHE A 331 7.70 -28.40 7.74
CA PHE A 331 7.29 -28.70 6.36
C PHE A 331 6.46 -27.58 5.75
N CYS A 332 5.48 -27.05 6.49
CA CYS A 332 4.65 -25.93 6.05
C CYS A 332 5.51 -24.68 5.77
N GLN A 333 6.48 -24.35 6.64
CA GLN A 333 7.39 -23.23 6.42
C GLN A 333 8.23 -23.40 5.14
N GLN A 334 8.74 -24.61 4.86
CA GLN A 334 9.46 -24.89 3.61
C GLN A 334 8.54 -24.69 2.39
N THR A 335 7.29 -25.13 2.50
CA THR A 335 6.30 -24.97 1.41
C THR A 335 5.94 -23.50 1.22
N PHE A 336 5.74 -22.73 2.29
CA PHE A 336 5.50 -21.28 2.17
C PHE A 336 6.68 -20.55 1.58
N LYS A 337 7.90 -20.87 1.96
CA LYS A 337 9.09 -20.31 1.33
C LYS A 337 9.08 -20.51 -0.19
N TRP A 338 8.76 -21.71 -0.66
CA TRP A 338 8.64 -21.99 -2.09
C TRP A 338 7.47 -21.22 -2.75
N LEU A 339 6.32 -21.07 -2.07
CA LEU A 339 5.21 -20.27 -2.55
C LEU A 339 5.57 -18.77 -2.64
N TRP A 340 6.36 -18.27 -1.69
CA TRP A 340 6.89 -16.90 -1.75
C TRP A 340 7.90 -16.69 -2.89
N GLU A 341 8.73 -17.67 -3.20
CA GLU A 341 9.62 -17.63 -4.37
C GLU A 341 8.82 -17.53 -5.68
N LYS A 342 7.69 -18.26 -5.79
CA LYS A 342 6.75 -18.12 -6.93
C LYS A 342 6.03 -16.79 -6.92
N THR A 343 5.68 -16.27 -5.74
CA THR A 343 5.09 -14.96 -5.58
C THR A 343 6.04 -13.88 -6.09
N GLU A 344 7.32 -13.88 -5.70
CA GLU A 344 8.29 -12.88 -6.15
C GLU A 344 8.44 -12.83 -7.68
N LYS A 345 8.50 -13.99 -8.34
CA LYS A 345 8.49 -14.05 -9.81
C LYS A 345 7.22 -13.43 -10.42
N SER A 346 6.08 -13.68 -9.79
CA SER A 346 4.80 -13.10 -10.21
C SER A 346 4.79 -11.59 -10.02
N LEU A 347 5.33 -11.09 -8.90
CA LEU A 347 5.43 -9.67 -8.62
C LEU A 347 6.37 -8.94 -9.60
N GLU A 348 7.45 -9.56 -10.00
CA GLU A 348 8.32 -9.04 -11.06
C GLU A 348 7.57 -8.88 -12.38
N ASN A 349 6.80 -9.87 -12.79
CA ASN A 349 5.96 -9.79 -13.99
C ASN A 349 4.90 -8.69 -13.88
N ILE A 350 4.31 -8.50 -12.70
CA ILE A 350 3.33 -7.44 -12.45
C ILE A 350 3.99 -6.06 -12.53
N ARG A 351 5.16 -5.86 -11.92
CA ARG A 351 5.91 -4.61 -12.04
C ARG A 351 6.22 -4.29 -13.51
N ASN A 352 6.72 -5.27 -14.24
CA ASN A 352 7.03 -5.12 -15.67
C ASN A 352 5.77 -4.75 -16.48
N TYR A 353 4.63 -5.38 -16.20
CA TYR A 353 3.36 -5.05 -16.85
C TYR A 353 2.91 -3.61 -16.51
N ILE A 354 2.99 -3.20 -15.24
CA ILE A 354 2.58 -1.85 -14.81
C ILE A 354 3.49 -0.78 -15.42
N ASP A 355 4.80 -0.98 -15.38
CA ASP A 355 5.78 0.01 -15.84
C ASP A 355 5.84 0.15 -17.36
N ASN A 356 5.39 -0.86 -18.11
CA ASN A 356 5.37 -0.86 -19.58
C ASN A 356 3.95 -0.81 -20.13
N ASP A 357 3.22 -1.93 -20.11
CA ASP A 357 1.94 -2.07 -20.82
C ASP A 357 0.85 -1.15 -20.26
N PHE A 358 0.65 -1.15 -18.92
CA PHE A 358 -0.38 -0.33 -18.29
C PHE A 358 -0.06 1.17 -18.43
N MET A 359 1.19 1.56 -18.17
CA MET A 359 1.63 2.96 -18.32
C MET A 359 1.45 3.44 -19.76
N ASN A 360 1.81 2.63 -20.75
CA ASN A 360 1.63 2.98 -22.17
C ASN A 360 0.14 3.07 -22.55
N THR A 361 -0.71 2.20 -21.99
CA THR A 361 -2.17 2.27 -22.21
C THR A 361 -2.74 3.59 -21.68
N ILE A 362 -2.37 4.01 -20.46
CA ILE A 362 -2.81 5.28 -19.89
C ILE A 362 -2.28 6.47 -20.70
N ARG A 363 -1.01 6.45 -21.10
CA ARG A 363 -0.42 7.51 -21.94
C ARG A 363 -1.12 7.64 -23.28
N SER A 364 -1.35 6.52 -23.97
CA SER A 364 -2.08 6.54 -25.25
C SER A 364 -3.49 7.12 -25.09
N SER A 365 -4.18 6.83 -24.00
CA SER A 365 -5.51 7.42 -23.73
C SER A 365 -5.42 8.94 -23.51
N ILE A 366 -4.37 9.42 -22.83
CA ILE A 366 -4.12 10.85 -22.63
C ILE A 366 -3.75 11.52 -23.95
N ASP A 367 -2.90 10.91 -24.78
CA ASP A 367 -2.47 11.46 -26.08
C ASP A 367 -3.66 11.61 -27.02
N ILE A 368 -4.57 10.63 -27.04
CA ILE A 368 -5.83 10.70 -27.81
C ILE A 368 -6.71 11.84 -27.29
N PHE A 369 -6.82 12.00 -25.98
CA PHE A 369 -7.59 13.08 -25.37
C PHE A 369 -6.98 14.45 -25.71
N GLU A 370 -5.65 14.62 -25.55
CA GLU A 370 -4.94 15.86 -25.88
C GLU A 370 -5.12 16.23 -27.36
N SER A 371 -4.96 15.27 -28.28
CA SER A 371 -5.15 15.50 -29.72
C SER A 371 -6.62 15.85 -30.04
N THR A 372 -7.58 15.18 -29.42
CA THR A 372 -9.00 15.47 -29.62
C THR A 372 -9.34 16.93 -29.25
N ILE A 373 -8.83 17.41 -28.09
CA ILE A 373 -9.02 18.81 -27.68
C ILE A 373 -8.28 19.76 -28.61
N LYS A 374 -7.05 19.43 -28.99
CA LYS A 374 -6.22 20.26 -29.87
C LYS A 374 -6.81 20.43 -31.26
N ASP A 375 -7.40 19.38 -31.83
CA ASP A 375 -7.83 19.37 -33.21
C ASP A 375 -9.28 19.88 -33.39
N ASN A 376 -10.13 19.71 -32.39
CA ASN A 376 -11.56 20.04 -32.48
C ASN A 376 -11.98 21.29 -31.72
N MET A 377 -11.23 21.70 -30.70
CA MET A 377 -11.59 22.89 -29.93
C MET A 377 -10.96 24.15 -30.55
N PRO A 378 -11.73 25.24 -30.74
CA PRO A 378 -11.19 26.50 -31.28
C PRO A 378 -10.03 27.06 -30.44
N ASP A 379 -9.14 27.84 -31.08
CA ASP A 379 -8.06 28.53 -30.38
C ASP A 379 -8.65 29.52 -29.36
N GLY A 380 -8.22 29.38 -28.12
CA GLY A 380 -8.74 30.22 -27.04
C GLY A 380 -8.14 29.87 -25.68
N TYR A 381 -8.51 30.66 -24.67
CA TYR A 381 -7.99 30.50 -23.31
C TYR A 381 -8.39 29.15 -22.70
N ALA A 382 -9.66 28.72 -22.88
CA ALA A 382 -10.16 27.45 -22.38
C ALA A 382 -9.36 26.24 -22.94
N ARG A 383 -9.10 26.22 -24.27
CA ARG A 383 -8.27 25.18 -24.90
C ARG A 383 -6.84 25.18 -24.35
N THR A 384 -6.22 26.36 -24.25
CA THR A 384 -4.84 26.48 -23.72
C THR A 384 -4.73 25.97 -22.30
N GLU A 385 -5.69 26.35 -21.45
CA GLU A 385 -5.72 25.90 -20.06
C GLU A 385 -5.97 24.40 -19.95
N MET A 386 -6.93 23.85 -20.70
CA MET A 386 -7.18 22.41 -20.70
C MET A 386 -5.94 21.60 -21.12
N LEU A 387 -5.24 22.03 -22.17
CA LEU A 387 -3.98 21.40 -22.60
C LEU A 387 -2.87 21.52 -21.52
N SER A 388 -2.82 22.62 -20.80
CA SER A 388 -1.90 22.80 -19.65
C SER A 388 -2.22 21.82 -18.53
N GLN A 389 -3.50 21.68 -18.17
CA GLN A 389 -3.95 20.73 -17.14
C GLN A 389 -3.70 19.27 -17.55
N ILE A 390 -3.90 18.91 -18.83
CA ILE A 390 -3.59 17.57 -19.36
C ILE A 390 -2.11 17.24 -19.18
N ARG A 391 -1.20 18.17 -19.51
CA ARG A 391 0.25 17.95 -19.35
C ARG A 391 0.64 17.78 -17.88
N SER A 392 0.14 18.65 -17.01
CA SER A 392 0.35 18.55 -15.56
C SER A 392 -0.18 17.23 -15.00
N ALA A 393 -1.36 16.78 -15.45
CA ALA A 393 -1.94 15.50 -15.06
C ALA A 393 -1.08 14.31 -15.54
N THR A 394 -0.51 14.40 -16.74
CA THR A 394 0.36 13.34 -17.30
C THR A 394 1.59 13.10 -16.44
N GLU A 395 2.23 14.15 -15.96
CA GLU A 395 3.38 14.02 -15.06
C GLU A 395 2.97 13.40 -13.72
N ALA A 396 1.88 13.90 -13.13
CA ALA A 396 1.38 13.41 -11.86
C ALA A 396 0.98 11.93 -11.91
N ILE A 397 0.24 11.51 -12.96
CA ILE A 397 -0.20 10.11 -13.10
C ILE A 397 0.98 9.15 -13.33
N ASN A 398 2.00 9.57 -14.10
CA ASN A 398 3.20 8.77 -14.29
C ASN A 398 3.92 8.50 -12.96
N LEU A 399 4.02 9.50 -12.08
CA LEU A 399 4.60 9.33 -10.74
C LEU A 399 3.77 8.38 -9.88
N LYS A 400 2.44 8.47 -9.96
CA LYS A 400 1.54 7.57 -9.23
C LYS A 400 1.61 6.13 -9.73
N ILE A 401 1.65 5.90 -11.04
CA ILE A 401 1.80 4.56 -11.61
C ILE A 401 3.13 3.92 -11.14
N ARG A 402 4.23 4.67 -11.14
CA ARG A 402 5.50 4.18 -10.57
C ARG A 402 5.42 3.89 -9.08
N LYS A 403 4.64 4.66 -8.32
CA LYS A 403 4.39 4.37 -6.91
C LYS A 403 3.60 3.08 -6.74
N VAL A 404 2.56 2.85 -7.54
CA VAL A 404 1.77 1.61 -7.57
C VAL A 404 2.66 0.41 -7.92
N SER A 405 3.54 0.52 -8.90
CA SER A 405 4.50 -0.55 -9.24
C SER A 405 5.31 -1.01 -8.03
N ARG A 406 5.75 -0.07 -7.17
CA ARG A 406 6.51 -0.38 -5.95
C ARG A 406 5.72 -1.13 -4.87
N TRP A 407 4.38 -1.17 -4.94
CA TRP A 407 3.57 -1.98 -4.02
C TRP A 407 3.80 -3.48 -4.19
N PHE A 408 4.23 -3.89 -5.38
CA PHE A 408 4.41 -5.29 -5.74
C PHE A 408 5.80 -5.81 -5.39
N ASN A 409 6.13 -5.76 -4.10
CA ASN A 409 7.28 -6.39 -3.50
C ASN A 409 6.81 -7.26 -2.33
N VAL A 410 7.51 -8.36 -2.05
CA VAL A 410 7.23 -9.17 -0.87
C VAL A 410 7.45 -8.33 0.38
N SER A 411 6.45 -8.30 1.24
CA SER A 411 6.51 -7.55 2.50
C SER A 411 7.69 -8.00 3.34
N GLN A 412 8.54 -7.05 3.73
CA GLN A 412 9.59 -7.32 4.70
C GLN A 412 9.06 -7.04 6.11
N PRO A 413 9.14 -7.97 7.06
CA PRO A 413 8.61 -7.82 8.42
C PRO A 413 9.50 -6.92 9.29
N LYS A 414 9.75 -5.68 8.87
CA LYS A 414 10.46 -4.66 9.66
C LYS A 414 9.56 -3.45 9.92
N LEU A 415 8.34 -3.72 10.36
CA LEU A 415 7.51 -2.64 10.88
C LEU A 415 8.02 -2.30 12.29
N GLU A 416 8.22 -1.02 12.54
CA GLU A 416 8.39 -0.49 13.88
C GLU A 416 7.02 -0.30 14.54
N ASP A 417 7.00 -0.27 15.85
CA ASP A 417 5.82 0.11 16.61
C ASP A 417 5.44 1.55 16.25
N VAL A 418 4.14 1.83 16.14
CA VAL A 418 3.63 3.09 15.61
C VAL A 418 2.65 3.75 16.57
N ASP A 419 2.72 5.06 16.68
CA ASP A 419 1.78 5.84 17.47
C ASP A 419 0.35 5.72 16.95
N PHE A 420 -0.59 5.39 17.84
CA PHE A 420 -1.99 5.13 17.52
C PHE A 420 -2.70 6.34 16.91
N LYS A 421 -2.51 7.54 17.48
CA LYS A 421 -3.16 8.75 16.96
C LYS A 421 -2.63 9.10 15.57
N ALA A 422 -1.32 8.95 15.38
CA ALA A 422 -0.67 9.27 14.12
C ALA A 422 -1.17 8.39 12.97
N ILE A 423 -1.24 7.07 13.15
CA ILE A 423 -1.75 6.18 12.10
C ILE A 423 -3.25 6.41 11.84
N SER A 424 -4.04 6.69 12.88
CA SER A 424 -5.47 6.99 12.72
C SER A 424 -5.71 8.23 11.87
N HIS A 425 -5.01 9.32 12.16
CA HIS A 425 -5.07 10.54 11.35
C HIS A 425 -4.54 10.32 9.93
N GLN A 426 -3.47 9.55 9.77
CA GLN A 426 -2.89 9.27 8.46
C GLN A 426 -3.86 8.51 7.56
N VAL A 427 -4.49 7.46 8.07
CA VAL A 427 -5.46 6.67 7.29
C VAL A 427 -6.67 7.54 6.92
N TYR A 428 -7.21 8.29 7.87
CA TYR A 428 -8.34 9.20 7.62
C TYR A 428 -8.01 10.23 6.52
N ASN A 429 -6.88 10.93 6.64
CA ASN A 429 -6.46 11.95 5.68
C ASN A 429 -6.22 11.35 4.29
N THR A 430 -5.67 10.13 4.20
CA THR A 430 -5.47 9.44 2.92
C THR A 430 -6.79 9.18 2.22
N ILE A 431 -7.80 8.68 2.94
CA ILE A 431 -9.13 8.40 2.38
C ILE A 431 -9.86 9.70 2.02
N LYS A 432 -9.79 10.73 2.87
CA LYS A 432 -10.39 12.04 2.61
C LYS A 432 -9.83 12.68 1.33
N LEU A 433 -8.52 12.67 1.15
CA LEU A 433 -7.86 13.17 -0.06
C LEU A 433 -8.21 12.37 -1.32
N SER A 434 -8.51 11.09 -1.19
CA SER A 434 -8.94 10.24 -2.31
C SER A 434 -10.40 10.46 -2.72
N ASN A 435 -11.20 11.11 -1.87
CA ASN A 435 -12.62 11.38 -2.09
C ASN A 435 -12.89 12.88 -2.22
N THR A 436 -12.14 13.57 -3.07
CA THR A 436 -12.20 15.02 -3.29
C THR A 436 -13.56 15.54 -3.81
N ASN A 437 -14.43 14.65 -4.24
CA ASN A 437 -15.77 14.98 -4.74
C ASN A 437 -16.80 15.22 -3.63
N CYS A 438 -16.39 15.13 -2.35
CA CYS A 438 -17.24 15.33 -1.21
C CYS A 438 -16.63 16.42 -0.33
N GLU A 439 -17.31 17.54 -0.17
CA GLU A 439 -16.97 18.47 0.89
C GLU A 439 -17.39 17.86 2.23
N THR A 440 -16.45 17.75 3.16
CA THR A 440 -16.71 17.30 4.54
C THR A 440 -16.12 18.31 5.51
N ASP A 441 -16.92 18.74 6.50
CA ASP A 441 -16.45 19.63 7.56
C ASP A 441 -15.85 18.88 8.75
N ASP A 442 -15.75 17.56 8.66
CA ASP A 442 -15.49 16.71 9.81
C ASP A 442 -14.01 16.53 10.09
N GLN A 443 -13.69 16.51 11.38
CA GLN A 443 -12.36 16.20 11.89
C GLN A 443 -12.43 14.93 12.75
N LEU A 444 -11.43 14.06 12.57
CA LEU A 444 -11.25 12.90 13.45
C LEU A 444 -10.87 13.38 14.85
N SER A 445 -11.74 13.14 15.83
CA SER A 445 -11.52 13.47 17.24
C SER A 445 -10.98 12.26 18.00
N ILE A 446 -9.78 12.38 18.57
CA ILE A 446 -9.16 11.30 19.36
C ILE A 446 -8.88 11.80 20.78
N LYS A 447 -9.65 11.31 21.77
CA LYS A 447 -9.52 11.62 23.19
C LYS A 447 -8.70 10.55 23.92
N GLY A 448 -7.99 10.94 24.97
CA GLY A 448 -7.14 10.06 25.78
C GLY A 448 -5.66 10.12 25.41
N GLU A 449 -4.81 9.43 26.16
CA GLU A 449 -3.36 9.32 25.88
C GLU A 449 -3.09 8.37 24.71
N SER A 450 -2.19 8.78 23.80
CA SER A 450 -1.73 7.91 22.72
C SER A 450 -0.83 6.80 23.26
N PHE A 451 -0.69 5.75 22.47
CA PHE A 451 0.18 4.61 22.79
C PHE A 451 0.78 4.06 21.49
N MET A 452 1.81 3.24 21.62
CA MET A 452 2.44 2.56 20.49
C MET A 452 1.70 1.26 20.19
N ILE A 453 1.26 1.09 18.95
CA ILE A 453 0.72 -0.18 18.42
C ILE A 453 1.89 -1.08 18.10
N LYS A 454 1.83 -2.36 18.49
CA LYS A 454 2.83 -3.35 18.09
C LYS A 454 2.90 -3.46 16.57
N SER A 455 4.11 -3.55 16.06
CA SER A 455 4.44 -3.58 14.64
C SER A 455 3.61 -4.57 13.82
N ASN A 456 3.37 -5.78 14.33
CA ASN A 456 2.58 -6.82 13.65
C ASN A 456 1.08 -6.48 13.51
N TYR A 457 0.55 -5.54 14.32
CA TYR A 457 -0.86 -5.13 14.27
C TYR A 457 -1.11 -3.82 13.53
N VAL A 458 -0.06 -3.05 13.23
CA VAL A 458 -0.17 -1.72 12.57
C VAL A 458 -0.98 -1.79 11.27
N MET A 459 -0.63 -2.74 10.40
CA MET A 459 -1.34 -2.90 9.11
C MET A 459 -2.76 -3.41 9.27
N HIS A 460 -3.00 -4.30 10.20
CA HIS A 460 -4.35 -4.81 10.50
C HIS A 460 -5.26 -3.69 11.02
N TYR A 461 -4.75 -2.83 11.90
CA TYR A 461 -5.48 -1.64 12.35
C TYR A 461 -5.75 -0.67 11.19
N ALA A 462 -4.76 -0.39 10.37
CA ALA A 462 -4.94 0.45 9.18
C ALA A 462 -6.01 -0.11 8.22
N ASP A 463 -6.06 -1.44 8.05
CA ASP A 463 -7.07 -2.10 7.22
C ASP A 463 -8.50 -1.96 7.80
N ILE A 464 -8.66 -2.03 9.15
CA ILE A 464 -9.94 -1.76 9.83
C ILE A 464 -10.40 -0.33 9.52
N MET A 465 -9.56 0.65 9.83
CA MET A 465 -9.90 2.07 9.68
C MET A 465 -10.18 2.42 8.22
N ARG A 466 -9.38 1.89 7.29
CA ARG A 466 -9.59 2.09 5.85
C ARG A 466 -10.94 1.58 5.39
N ASN A 467 -11.32 0.37 5.77
CA ASN A 467 -12.61 -0.20 5.39
C ASN A 467 -13.79 0.60 5.97
N ILE A 468 -13.67 1.09 7.20
CA ILE A 468 -14.71 1.91 7.84
C ILE A 468 -14.84 3.24 7.08
N PHE A 469 -13.77 3.98 6.94
CA PHE A 469 -13.81 5.30 6.28
C PHE A 469 -14.22 5.19 4.81
N TYR A 470 -13.70 4.19 4.08
CA TYR A 470 -14.13 3.95 2.71
C TYR A 470 -15.64 3.71 2.60
N ASN A 471 -16.22 2.89 3.49
CA ASN A 471 -17.66 2.64 3.52
C ASN A 471 -18.44 3.92 3.84
N MET A 472 -17.98 4.72 4.80
CA MET A 472 -18.62 6.00 5.14
C MET A 472 -18.64 6.95 3.94
N PHE A 473 -17.49 7.17 3.28
CA PHE A 473 -17.43 8.04 2.10
C PHE A 473 -18.26 7.51 0.93
N LYS A 474 -18.32 6.19 0.75
CA LYS A 474 -19.05 5.58 -0.37
C LYS A 474 -20.56 5.58 -0.20
N HIS A 475 -21.04 5.35 1.02
CA HIS A 475 -22.46 5.11 1.29
C HIS A 475 -23.16 6.29 1.99
N SER A 476 -22.45 7.37 2.31
CA SER A 476 -23.06 8.58 2.83
C SER A 476 -23.73 9.37 1.71
N VAL A 477 -24.75 10.11 2.07
CA VAL A 477 -25.49 11.01 1.18
C VAL A 477 -25.13 12.47 1.46
N ASP A 478 -25.26 13.31 0.45
CA ASP A 478 -25.07 14.73 0.62
C ASP A 478 -26.29 15.32 1.37
N ALA A 479 -26.01 16.11 2.42
CA ALA A 479 -27.04 16.84 3.15
C ALA A 479 -27.58 18.03 2.34
N THR A 480 -28.56 18.73 2.91
CA THR A 480 -29.22 19.89 2.26
C THR A 480 -28.27 21.05 1.97
N ASP A 481 -27.12 21.11 2.63
CA ASP A 481 -26.06 22.10 2.41
C ASP A 481 -25.02 21.64 1.34
N GLY A 482 -25.24 20.49 0.71
CA GLY A 482 -24.35 19.92 -0.29
C GLY A 482 -23.09 19.25 0.28
N LYS A 483 -23.00 19.10 1.61
CA LYS A 483 -21.88 18.46 2.30
C LYS A 483 -22.27 17.13 2.89
N ARG A 484 -21.30 16.27 3.15
CA ARG A 484 -21.48 15.01 3.90
C ARG A 484 -21.05 15.22 5.34
N HIS A 485 -21.90 14.86 6.27
CA HIS A 485 -21.64 15.00 7.69
C HIS A 485 -21.23 13.67 8.32
N PHE A 486 -20.08 13.67 8.98
CA PHE A 486 -19.56 12.52 9.70
C PHE A 486 -19.32 12.88 11.17
N THR A 487 -19.65 11.96 12.07
CA THR A 487 -19.13 12.00 13.44
C THR A 487 -18.02 10.95 13.56
N LEU A 488 -16.82 11.39 13.91
CA LEU A 488 -15.61 10.55 13.93
C LEU A 488 -14.96 10.68 15.31
N ASN A 489 -15.40 9.85 16.26
CA ASN A 489 -14.93 9.87 17.63
C ASN A 489 -14.14 8.61 17.96
N ILE A 490 -12.97 8.78 18.55
CA ILE A 490 -12.16 7.70 19.14
C ILE A 490 -11.84 8.08 20.59
N GLU A 491 -12.13 7.20 21.53
CA GLU A 491 -11.80 7.32 22.94
C GLU A 491 -10.79 6.24 23.34
N ILE A 492 -9.66 6.65 23.89
CA ILE A 492 -8.62 5.76 24.39
C ILE A 492 -8.75 5.70 25.91
N THR A 493 -8.99 4.50 26.44
CA THR A 493 -8.99 4.19 27.86
C THR A 493 -7.78 3.31 28.23
N PRO A 494 -7.49 3.04 29.49
CA PRO A 494 -6.37 2.16 29.86
C PRO A 494 -6.46 0.74 29.30
N ASP A 495 -7.66 0.22 29.08
CA ASP A 495 -7.91 -1.18 28.71
C ASP A 495 -8.35 -1.38 27.26
N GLU A 496 -8.92 -0.34 26.63
CA GLU A 496 -9.51 -0.45 25.30
C GLU A 496 -9.55 0.86 24.54
N VAL A 497 -9.69 0.75 23.23
CA VAL A 497 -10.06 1.84 22.33
C VAL A 497 -11.50 1.65 21.90
N ARG A 498 -12.30 2.71 22.02
CA ARG A 498 -13.67 2.79 21.55
C ARG A 498 -13.74 3.76 20.38
N CYS A 499 -14.24 3.29 19.24
CA CYS A 499 -14.47 4.10 18.06
C CYS A 499 -15.96 4.19 17.79
N GLU A 500 -16.46 5.39 17.62
CA GLU A 500 -17.83 5.69 17.21
C GLU A 500 -17.80 6.50 15.93
N PHE A 501 -18.34 5.95 14.86
CA PHE A 501 -18.39 6.58 13.56
C PHE A 501 -19.84 6.61 13.07
N VAL A 502 -20.31 7.79 12.70
CA VAL A 502 -21.69 8.04 12.26
C VAL A 502 -21.67 8.77 10.93
N ASN A 503 -22.53 8.34 10.01
CA ASN A 503 -22.77 9.01 8.73
C ASN A 503 -24.23 8.96 8.33
N ASP A 504 -24.65 9.94 7.54
CA ASP A 504 -26.00 9.97 6.95
C ASP A 504 -26.12 8.91 5.86
N THR A 505 -27.32 8.31 5.73
CA THR A 505 -27.66 7.34 4.70
C THR A 505 -29.09 7.54 4.20
N SER A 506 -29.33 7.27 2.92
CA SER A 506 -30.66 7.26 2.32
C SER A 506 -31.27 5.86 2.24
N GLU A 507 -30.54 4.82 2.65
CA GLU A 507 -31.02 3.45 2.57
C GLU A 507 -32.00 3.12 3.71
N ASP A 508 -32.92 2.18 3.46
CA ASP A 508 -33.88 1.68 4.47
C ASP A 508 -33.13 1.06 5.66
N PRO A 509 -33.34 1.56 6.88
CA PRO A 509 -32.68 1.06 8.09
C PRO A 509 -32.89 -0.44 8.31
N ASN A 510 -34.08 -0.96 8.03
CA ASN A 510 -34.35 -2.40 8.22
C ASN A 510 -33.52 -3.26 7.27
N LYS A 511 -33.43 -2.84 6.01
CA LYS A 511 -32.60 -3.52 5.00
C LYS A 511 -31.11 -3.48 5.38
N LEU A 512 -30.59 -2.30 5.81
CA LEU A 512 -29.21 -2.17 6.25
C LEU A 512 -28.90 -3.06 7.47
N ASN A 513 -29.77 -3.05 8.47
CA ASN A 513 -29.58 -3.85 9.68
C ASN A 513 -29.55 -5.36 9.38
N MET A 514 -30.39 -5.85 8.46
CA MET A 514 -30.32 -7.23 7.99
C MET A 514 -28.99 -7.55 7.32
N ILE A 515 -28.49 -6.66 6.45
CA ILE A 515 -27.19 -6.81 5.78
C ILE A 515 -26.05 -6.82 6.82
N PHE A 516 -26.10 -5.95 7.83
CA PHE A 516 -25.10 -5.90 8.89
C PHE A 516 -25.06 -7.19 9.69
N GLU A 517 -26.22 -7.70 10.12
CA GLU A 517 -26.28 -8.98 10.83
C GLU A 517 -25.75 -10.16 10.02
N GLU A 518 -26.14 -10.26 8.75
CA GLU A 518 -25.66 -11.32 7.86
C GLU A 518 -24.13 -11.27 7.70
N LYS A 519 -23.58 -10.09 7.42
CA LYS A 519 -22.16 -9.88 7.21
C LYS A 519 -21.31 -10.07 8.47
N LEU A 520 -21.84 -9.73 9.64
CA LEU A 520 -21.18 -9.95 10.93
C LEU A 520 -21.20 -11.43 11.35
N ARG A 521 -22.21 -12.21 10.94
CA ARG A 521 -22.28 -13.65 11.21
C ARG A 521 -21.39 -14.46 10.25
N ASN A 522 -21.30 -14.06 8.99
CA ASN A 522 -20.64 -14.84 7.94
C ASN A 522 -19.26 -14.26 7.60
N THR A 523 -18.22 -14.76 8.29
CA THR A 523 -16.82 -14.37 8.03
C THR A 523 -16.25 -14.93 6.72
N SER A 524 -16.84 -16.00 6.16
CA SER A 524 -16.38 -16.56 4.88
C SER A 524 -16.58 -15.61 3.68
N SER A 525 -17.49 -14.65 3.82
CA SER A 525 -17.69 -13.59 2.82
C SER A 525 -16.56 -12.54 2.77
N ALA A 526 -15.57 -12.64 3.68
CA ALA A 526 -14.43 -11.69 3.71
C ALA A 526 -13.49 -11.78 2.49
N ILE A 527 -13.52 -12.90 1.76
CA ILE A 527 -12.67 -13.11 0.55
C ILE A 527 -13.28 -12.43 -0.68
N GLY A 528 -14.60 -12.20 -0.71
CA GLY A 528 -15.32 -11.66 -1.86
C GLY A 528 -14.88 -10.23 -2.25
N GLU A 529 -14.92 -9.95 -3.55
CA GLU A 529 -14.78 -8.58 -4.08
C GLU A 529 -16.17 -7.92 -4.09
N GLY A 530 -16.28 -6.74 -3.47
CA GLY A 530 -17.54 -6.00 -3.33
C GLY A 530 -18.40 -6.41 -2.13
N GLY A 531 -18.80 -5.45 -1.31
CA GLY A 531 -19.68 -5.65 -0.15
C GLY A 531 -19.10 -6.48 1.00
N SER A 532 -17.80 -6.84 0.99
CA SER A 532 -17.16 -7.67 2.02
C SER A 532 -16.49 -6.86 3.15
N GLY A 533 -16.49 -5.53 3.11
CA GLY A 533 -15.77 -4.67 4.06
C GLY A 533 -16.10 -4.94 5.53
N ILE A 534 -17.37 -5.12 5.86
CA ILE A 534 -17.84 -5.41 7.24
C ILE A 534 -17.31 -6.77 7.73
N ALA A 535 -17.45 -7.80 6.90
CA ALA A 535 -16.93 -9.13 7.21
C ALA A 535 -15.41 -9.13 7.41
N LYS A 536 -14.68 -8.36 6.59
CA LYS A 536 -13.23 -8.15 6.74
C LYS A 536 -12.87 -7.49 8.07
N ILE A 537 -13.58 -6.42 8.46
CA ILE A 537 -13.34 -5.76 9.75
C ILE A 537 -13.57 -6.74 10.91
N ASN A 538 -14.69 -7.47 10.91
CA ASN A 538 -15.01 -8.44 11.96
C ASN A 538 -13.95 -9.56 12.05
N LYS A 539 -13.49 -10.06 10.90
CA LYS A 539 -12.41 -11.05 10.81
C LYS A 539 -11.10 -10.50 11.41
N ILE A 540 -10.67 -9.30 11.01
CA ILE A 540 -9.43 -8.69 11.51
C ILE A 540 -9.52 -8.50 13.02
N LEU A 541 -10.62 -7.96 13.54
CA LEU A 541 -10.82 -7.73 14.97
C LEU A 541 -10.69 -9.00 15.80
N LYS A 542 -11.34 -10.08 15.38
CA LYS A 542 -11.42 -11.33 16.16
C LYS A 542 -10.24 -12.27 15.94
N GLN A 543 -9.68 -12.27 14.76
CA GLN A 543 -8.69 -13.26 14.33
C GLN A 543 -7.29 -12.64 14.20
N ASP A 544 -7.13 -11.60 13.37
CA ASP A 544 -5.79 -11.03 13.10
C ASP A 544 -5.23 -10.24 14.29
N LEU A 545 -6.09 -9.56 15.06
CA LEU A 545 -5.69 -8.91 16.33
C LEU A 545 -5.66 -9.87 17.52
N ALA A 546 -5.90 -11.16 17.30
CA ALA A 546 -5.80 -12.24 18.28
C ALA A 546 -6.54 -11.97 19.61
N CYS A 547 -7.69 -11.28 19.59
CA CYS A 547 -8.49 -10.97 20.77
C CYS A 547 -9.98 -11.18 20.51
N LYS A 548 -10.58 -12.19 21.17
CA LYS A 548 -12.01 -12.54 21.02
C LYS A 548 -12.97 -11.49 21.57
N GLU A 549 -12.48 -10.62 22.47
CA GLU A 549 -13.27 -9.56 23.11
C GLU A 549 -13.39 -8.31 22.24
N ASN A 550 -12.59 -8.20 21.17
CA ASN A 550 -12.76 -7.16 20.18
C ASN A 550 -14.11 -7.31 19.49
N SER A 551 -14.77 -6.20 19.23
CA SER A 551 -16.10 -6.22 18.62
C SER A 551 -16.34 -5.09 17.65
N ILE A 552 -17.25 -5.33 16.72
CA ILE A 552 -17.87 -4.33 15.87
C ILE A 552 -19.38 -4.49 15.96
N THR A 553 -20.07 -3.38 16.09
CA THR A 553 -21.54 -3.32 15.96
C THR A 553 -21.89 -2.23 14.96
N MET A 554 -22.90 -2.51 14.14
CA MET A 554 -23.43 -1.56 13.17
C MET A 554 -24.93 -1.50 13.33
N ASN A 555 -25.47 -0.30 13.25
CA ASN A 555 -26.91 -0.07 13.38
C ASN A 555 -27.31 1.11 12.49
N ALA A 556 -28.44 0.97 11.83
CA ALA A 556 -29.05 2.05 11.05
C ALA A 556 -30.39 2.44 11.67
N VAL A 557 -30.62 3.74 11.89
CA VAL A 557 -31.85 4.30 12.45
C VAL A 557 -32.13 5.62 11.75
N GLU A 558 -33.33 5.76 11.18
CA GLU A 558 -33.89 7.02 10.66
C GLU A 558 -32.90 7.90 9.87
N GLY A 559 -32.29 7.37 8.82
CA GLY A 559 -31.37 8.13 7.96
C GLY A 559 -29.93 8.24 8.47
N ILE A 560 -29.61 7.56 9.58
CA ILE A 560 -28.25 7.56 10.18
C ILE A 560 -27.73 6.13 10.24
N CYS A 561 -26.48 5.93 9.85
CA CYS A 561 -25.72 4.70 10.04
C CYS A 561 -24.63 4.89 11.10
N MET A 562 -24.62 4.05 12.13
CA MET A 562 -23.68 4.08 13.24
C MET A 562 -22.81 2.82 13.25
N THR A 563 -21.50 3.01 13.30
CA THR A 563 -20.51 1.94 13.43
C THR A 563 -19.72 2.12 14.73
N ASN A 564 -19.80 1.13 15.64
CA ASN A 564 -19.01 1.13 16.86
C ASN A 564 -18.00 -0.01 16.82
N VAL A 565 -16.73 0.31 17.14
CA VAL A 565 -15.64 -0.66 17.23
C VAL A 565 -14.97 -0.59 18.59
N ILE A 566 -14.75 -1.74 19.21
CA ILE A 566 -14.00 -1.87 20.47
C ILE A 566 -12.77 -2.74 20.22
N ILE A 567 -11.60 -2.21 20.57
CA ILE A 567 -10.31 -2.91 20.47
C ILE A 567 -9.67 -2.96 21.86
N LYS A 568 -9.45 -4.16 22.40
CA LYS A 568 -8.77 -4.38 23.69
C LYS A 568 -7.26 -4.20 23.53
N LEU A 569 -6.64 -3.53 24.52
CA LEU A 569 -5.23 -3.17 24.46
C LEU A 569 -4.27 -4.28 24.91
N CYS A 570 -4.75 -5.35 25.55
CA CYS A 570 -3.92 -6.41 26.14
C CYS A 570 -2.86 -7.01 25.19
N ASN A 571 -3.19 -7.22 23.92
CA ASN A 571 -2.24 -7.71 22.90
C ASN A 571 -1.81 -6.63 21.92
N PHE A 572 -2.59 -5.59 21.78
CA PHE A 572 -2.49 -4.59 20.72
C PHE A 572 -1.44 -3.51 21.02
N LYS A 573 -1.36 -3.08 22.29
CA LYS A 573 -0.41 -2.06 22.75
C LYS A 573 1.00 -2.65 22.88
N ALA A 574 2.02 -1.93 22.39
CA ALA A 574 3.42 -2.23 22.65
C ALA A 574 3.73 -2.02 24.16
N LYS A 575 4.71 -2.76 24.66
CA LYS A 575 5.11 -2.67 26.08
C LYS A 575 5.86 -1.38 26.35
#